data_d00c21362d1b4000933f7b1adff81086
#
_entry.id   d00c21362d1b4000933f7b1adff81086
#
_cell.length_a   1.000
_cell.length_b   1.000
_cell.length_c   1.000
_cell.angle_alpha   90.00
_cell.angle_beta   90.00
_cell.angle_gamma   90.00
#
_symmetry.space_group_name_H-M   'P 1'
#
loop_
_entity.id
_entity.type
_entity.pdbx_description
1 polymer ?
#
loop_
_entity_poly.entity_id
_entity_poly.type
_entity_poly.pdbx_seq_one_letter_code
_entity_poly.pdbx_strand_id
1 'polypeptide(L)'
;MNLATVNHNAEALPTQYLTFLLGDERFAVGILHVKEIIEYAGTATVPMMPDCVRGVINLRGAVVPVIDLSARFGRGVAAIGKRTSIIIAEIDDGDGKQVLGMMVDAVSAVVEIEAPDIEPAPPFGARIRADFIAGIAKCQGRFVILLALERVLSTGEVVELSRHAVSMVASPP
;
A
#
# COMPACT_ATOMS: atom_id res chain seq x y z
N MET A 1 2.12 -12.09 35.31
CA MET A 1 2.11 -11.63 34.74
C MET A 1 2.43 -11.20 33.99
N ASN A 2 2.20 -11.30 33.88
CA ASN A 2 2.33 -10.72 33.13
C ASN A 2 2.55 -10.29 32.25
N LEU A 3 2.43 -10.32 32.24
CA LEU A 3 2.57 -9.77 31.49
C LEU A 3 2.65 -9.31 30.62
N ALA A 4 2.55 -9.29 30.81
CA ALA A 4 2.54 -8.61 30.07
C ALA A 4 2.83 -8.41 29.29
N THR A 5 2.72 -8.54 29.52
CA THR A 5 2.92 -8.05 28.81
C THR A 5 3.08 -8.00 27.91
N VAL A 6 3.15 -8.33 28.09
CA VAL A 6 3.22 -8.00 27.33
C VAL A 6 2.98 -7.73 26.39
N ASN A 7 2.67 -7.64 26.48
CA ASN A 7 2.24 -7.03 25.59
C ASN A 7 2.52 -6.63 24.85
N HIS A 8 2.82 -6.74 24.87
CA HIS A 8 2.99 -6.01 24.11
C HIS A 8 3.11 -6.19 23.07
N ASN A 9 3.17 -6.64 22.89
CA ASN A 9 3.14 -6.66 22.01
C ASN A 9 2.57 -6.97 21.13
N ALA A 10 2.76 -8.00 21.58
CA ALA A 10 1.74 -8.25 20.59
C ALA A 10 1.24 -6.95 19.99
N GLU A 11 1.35 -5.99 20.74
CA GLU A 11 0.91 -4.69 20.29
C GLU A 11 1.59 -4.23 19.02
N ALA A 12 2.69 -4.78 18.69
CA ALA A 12 3.39 -4.37 17.48
C ALA A 12 2.81 -4.97 16.21
N LEU A 13 2.01 -6.04 16.34
CA LEU A 13 1.49 -6.74 15.16
C LEU A 13 0.01 -6.47 14.98
N PRO A 14 -0.38 -5.96 13.81
CA PRO A 14 -1.80 -5.83 13.54
C PRO A 14 -2.45 -7.21 13.42
N THR A 15 -3.69 -7.30 13.83
CA THR A 15 -4.49 -8.50 13.59
C THR A 15 -5.52 -8.27 12.51
N GLN A 16 -5.79 -7.01 12.18
CA GLN A 16 -6.73 -6.67 11.13
C GLN A 16 -6.00 -6.16 9.90
N TYR A 17 -6.46 -6.62 8.76
CA TYR A 17 -5.86 -6.29 7.47
C TYR A 17 -6.94 -5.91 6.49
N LEU A 18 -6.64 -4.90 5.67
CA LEU A 18 -7.49 -4.54 4.56
C LEU A 18 -7.03 -5.34 3.34
N THR A 19 -7.94 -6.11 2.75
CA THR A 19 -7.62 -6.90 1.57
C THR A 19 -8.08 -6.19 0.31
N PHE A 20 -7.32 -6.38 -0.76
CA PHE A 20 -7.62 -5.78 -2.05
C PHE A 20 -7.09 -6.67 -3.16
N LEU A 21 -7.49 -6.36 -4.40
CA LEU A 21 -7.14 -7.14 -5.58
C LEU A 21 -6.24 -6.36 -6.51
N LEU A 22 -5.25 -7.05 -7.06
CA LEU A 22 -4.47 -6.60 -8.21
C LEU A 22 -4.48 -7.78 -9.18
N GLY A 23 -5.20 -7.60 -10.31
CA GLY A 23 -5.43 -8.71 -11.21
C GLY A 23 -6.18 -9.82 -10.49
N ASP A 24 -5.64 -11.02 -10.54
CA ASP A 24 -6.26 -12.18 -9.92
C ASP A 24 -5.72 -12.47 -8.52
N GLU A 25 -4.80 -11.66 -8.02
CA GLU A 25 -4.17 -11.93 -6.74
C GLU A 25 -4.72 -11.04 -5.65
N ARG A 26 -4.78 -11.60 -4.43
CA ARG A 26 -5.20 -10.89 -3.24
C ARG A 26 -4.01 -10.45 -2.43
N PHE A 27 -4.06 -9.20 -2.02
CA PHE A 27 -3.05 -8.60 -1.16
C PHE A 27 -3.73 -8.01 0.07
N ALA A 28 -2.95 -7.75 1.10
CA ALA A 28 -3.46 -7.13 2.31
C ALA A 28 -2.42 -6.22 2.92
N VAL A 29 -2.90 -5.18 3.58
CA VAL A 29 -2.05 -4.26 4.34
C VAL A 29 -2.62 -4.12 5.75
N GLY A 30 -1.76 -3.91 6.74
CA GLY A 30 -2.19 -3.70 8.10
C GLY A 30 -3.13 -2.51 8.21
N ILE A 31 -4.21 -2.67 8.93
CA ILE A 31 -5.25 -1.64 9.02
C ILE A 31 -4.73 -0.34 9.64
N LEU A 32 -3.68 -0.43 10.47
CA LEU A 32 -3.14 0.75 11.12
C LEU A 32 -2.48 1.73 10.16
N HIS A 33 -2.11 1.27 8.98
CA HIS A 33 -1.55 2.16 7.95
C HIS A 33 -2.63 2.85 7.13
N VAL A 34 -3.87 2.39 7.20
CA VAL A 34 -4.94 2.88 6.32
C VAL A 34 -5.64 4.05 6.97
N LYS A 35 -5.67 5.18 6.28
CA LYS A 35 -6.39 6.36 6.75
C LYS A 35 -7.82 6.39 6.20
N GLU A 36 -7.97 6.10 4.92
CA GLU A 36 -9.29 6.04 4.29
C GLU A 36 -9.18 5.37 2.93
N ILE A 37 -10.32 5.07 2.35
CA ILE A 37 -10.43 4.47 1.03
C ILE A 37 -11.36 5.36 0.22
N ILE A 38 -10.93 5.72 -0.99
CA ILE A 38 -11.75 6.54 -1.87
C ILE A 38 -11.87 5.88 -3.24
N GLU A 39 -12.93 6.22 -3.95
CA GLU A 39 -13.07 5.77 -5.34
C GLU A 39 -12.09 6.53 -6.22
N TYR A 40 -11.58 5.84 -7.23
CA TYR A 40 -10.71 6.51 -8.19
C TYR A 40 -11.55 7.44 -9.06
N ALA A 41 -11.21 8.71 -9.08
CA ALA A 41 -11.90 9.72 -9.86
C ALA A 41 -10.93 10.51 -10.74
N GLY A 42 -9.76 9.95 -10.99
CA GLY A 42 -8.73 10.60 -11.79
C GLY A 42 -7.61 11.16 -10.96
N THR A 43 -6.52 11.45 -11.61
CA THR A 43 -5.34 12.07 -10.99
C THR A 43 -4.85 13.20 -11.88
N ALA A 44 -4.18 14.17 -11.28
CA ALA A 44 -3.48 15.19 -12.04
C ALA A 44 -2.09 14.63 -12.38
N THR A 45 -1.79 14.56 -13.66
CA THR A 45 -0.53 13.99 -14.13
C THR A 45 0.64 14.93 -13.80
N VAL A 46 1.74 14.35 -13.37
CA VAL A 46 2.98 15.09 -13.12
C VAL A 46 4.00 14.62 -14.16
N PRO A 47 4.62 15.55 -14.92
CA PRO A 47 5.56 15.15 -15.98
C PRO A 47 6.80 14.48 -15.42
N MET A 48 7.38 13.58 -16.22
CA MET A 48 8.68 12.98 -15.97
C MET A 48 8.74 12.13 -14.70
N MET A 49 7.59 11.56 -14.30
CA MET A 49 7.55 10.62 -13.20
C MET A 49 7.56 9.20 -13.74
N PRO A 50 8.09 8.23 -12.97
CA PRO A 50 8.02 6.83 -13.39
C PRO A 50 6.58 6.35 -13.44
N ASP A 51 6.36 5.25 -14.16
CA ASP A 51 5.01 4.71 -14.36
C ASP A 51 4.28 4.38 -13.07
N CYS A 52 5.01 4.08 -12.01
CA CYS A 52 4.34 3.76 -10.74
C CYS A 52 3.75 5.00 -10.06
N VAL A 53 4.17 6.20 -10.43
CA VAL A 53 3.55 7.43 -9.91
C VAL A 53 2.47 7.85 -10.90
N ARG A 54 1.21 7.58 -10.54
CA ARG A 54 0.08 7.85 -11.41
C ARG A 54 -0.19 9.35 -11.56
N GLY A 55 0.15 10.10 -10.54
CA GLY A 55 -0.09 11.53 -10.46
C GLY A 55 -0.40 11.90 -9.03
N VAL A 56 -1.13 12.97 -8.86
CA VAL A 56 -1.54 13.44 -7.52
C VAL A 56 -3.04 13.70 -7.50
N ILE A 57 -3.60 13.64 -6.30
CA ILE A 57 -5.00 14.04 -6.07
C ILE A 57 -5.03 15.12 -5.00
N ASN A 58 -6.11 15.87 -4.99
CA ASN A 58 -6.39 16.82 -3.93
C ASN A 58 -7.33 16.13 -2.94
N LEU A 59 -6.86 15.96 -1.71
CA LEU A 59 -7.65 15.33 -0.68
C LEU A 59 -7.86 16.35 0.43
N ARG A 60 -9.00 17.02 0.39
CA ARG A 60 -9.38 18.05 1.38
C ARG A 60 -8.29 19.12 1.54
N GLY A 61 -7.77 19.59 0.42
CA GLY A 61 -6.77 20.64 0.40
C GLY A 61 -5.33 20.16 0.45
N ALA A 62 -5.10 18.90 0.72
CA ALA A 62 -3.76 18.30 0.72
C ALA A 62 -3.48 17.64 -0.63
N VAL A 63 -2.29 17.81 -1.14
CA VAL A 63 -1.85 17.16 -2.37
C VAL A 63 -1.25 15.81 -1.99
N VAL A 64 -1.83 14.73 -2.50
CA VAL A 64 -1.43 13.36 -2.16
C VAL A 64 -0.98 12.64 -3.42
N PRO A 65 0.26 12.15 -3.47
CA PRO A 65 0.72 11.37 -4.63
C PRO A 65 0.05 9.99 -4.63
N VAL A 66 -0.23 9.49 -5.83
CA VAL A 66 -0.90 8.21 -6.03
C VAL A 66 0.05 7.25 -6.72
N ILE A 67 0.29 6.13 -6.07
CA ILE A 67 1.15 5.06 -6.57
C ILE A 67 0.29 3.95 -7.15
N ASP A 68 0.56 3.59 -8.40
CA ASP A 68 -0.07 2.47 -9.06
C ASP A 68 0.66 1.20 -8.61
N LEU A 69 0.03 0.39 -7.77
CA LEU A 69 0.69 -0.80 -7.24
C LEU A 69 1.01 -1.82 -8.32
N SER A 70 0.16 -1.94 -9.34
CA SER A 70 0.45 -2.84 -10.45
C SER A 70 1.78 -2.46 -11.10
N ALA A 71 1.96 -1.18 -11.42
CA ALA A 71 3.20 -0.70 -12.01
C ALA A 71 4.37 -0.82 -11.04
N ARG A 72 4.13 -0.55 -9.75
CA ARG A 72 5.17 -0.66 -8.73
C ARG A 72 5.71 -2.08 -8.63
N PHE A 73 4.85 -3.08 -8.84
CA PHE A 73 5.23 -4.49 -8.79
C PHE A 73 5.76 -4.99 -10.14
N GLY A 74 5.92 -4.10 -11.11
CA GLY A 74 6.50 -4.47 -12.39
C GLY A 74 5.53 -5.13 -13.37
N ARG A 75 4.22 -4.99 -13.11
CA ARG A 75 3.19 -5.62 -13.94
C ARG A 75 2.59 -4.69 -14.99
N GLY A 76 3.16 -3.50 -15.14
CA GLY A 76 2.64 -2.51 -16.05
C GLY A 76 1.57 -1.64 -15.41
N VAL A 77 1.19 -0.60 -16.12
CA VAL A 77 0.20 0.37 -15.63
C VAL A 77 -1.17 -0.30 -15.58
N ALA A 78 -1.85 -0.14 -14.44
CA ALA A 78 -3.16 -0.77 -14.25
C ALA A 78 -4.23 -0.12 -15.12
N ALA A 79 -5.14 -0.93 -15.63
CA ALA A 79 -6.33 -0.43 -16.31
C ALA A 79 -7.31 0.10 -15.28
N ILE A 80 -8.00 1.19 -15.62
CA ILE A 80 -9.00 1.77 -14.74
C ILE A 80 -10.34 1.05 -14.98
N GLY A 81 -10.93 0.56 -13.90
CA GLY A 81 -12.23 -0.09 -13.94
C GLY A 81 -13.19 0.55 -12.97
N LYS A 82 -14.40 0.01 -12.90
CA LYS A 82 -15.45 0.56 -12.04
C LYS A 82 -15.14 0.42 -10.56
N ARG A 83 -14.30 -0.56 -10.19
CA ARG A 83 -13.96 -0.83 -8.80
C ARG A 83 -12.61 -0.27 -8.39
N THR A 84 -11.92 0.38 -9.32
CA THR A 84 -10.61 0.97 -9.02
C THR A 84 -10.74 1.95 -7.87
N SER A 85 -9.89 1.76 -6.88
CA SER A 85 -9.94 2.53 -5.64
C SER A 85 -8.55 3.01 -5.27
N ILE A 86 -8.51 4.03 -4.43
CA ILE A 86 -7.25 4.52 -3.86
C ILE A 86 -7.33 4.32 -2.36
N ILE A 87 -6.37 3.58 -1.84
CA ILE A 87 -6.20 3.39 -0.40
C ILE A 87 -5.24 4.47 0.09
N ILE A 88 -5.73 5.37 0.91
CA ILE A 88 -4.89 6.42 1.48
C ILE A 88 -4.17 5.83 2.68
N ALA A 89 -2.85 5.80 2.60
CA ALA A 89 -2.02 5.16 3.61
C ALA A 89 -1.02 6.15 4.19
N GLU A 90 -0.64 5.89 5.42
CA GLU A 90 0.39 6.67 6.10
C GLU A 90 1.52 5.74 6.49
N ILE A 91 2.73 6.12 6.13
CA ILE A 91 3.93 5.38 6.48
C ILE A 91 4.93 6.32 7.14
N ASP A 92 5.87 5.73 7.88
CA ASP A 92 6.98 6.47 8.46
C ASP A 92 8.21 6.17 7.60
N ASP A 93 8.80 7.19 7.01
CA ASP A 93 9.93 7.03 6.10
C ASP A 93 11.28 7.35 6.77
N GLY A 94 11.28 7.52 8.08
CA GLY A 94 12.50 7.87 8.82
C GLY A 94 12.64 9.36 9.07
N ASP A 95 12.04 10.19 8.23
CA ASP A 95 12.05 11.65 8.36
C ASP A 95 10.72 12.20 8.85
N GLY A 96 9.80 11.32 9.15
CA GLY A 96 8.46 11.68 9.56
C GLY A 96 7.42 10.85 8.84
N LYS A 97 6.18 11.26 8.97
CA LYS A 97 5.07 10.52 8.37
C LYS A 97 4.78 11.04 6.97
N GLN A 98 4.53 10.11 6.08
CA GLN A 98 4.24 10.39 4.68
C GLN A 98 2.88 9.80 4.34
N VAL A 99 2.02 10.59 3.71
CA VAL A 99 0.70 10.13 3.24
C VAL A 99 0.78 9.89 1.74
N LEU A 100 0.39 8.71 1.33
CA LEU A 100 0.42 8.30 -0.08
C LEU A 100 -0.88 7.59 -0.41
N GLY A 101 -1.28 7.68 -1.66
CA GLY A 101 -2.41 6.90 -2.16
C GLY A 101 -1.90 5.69 -2.91
N MET A 102 -2.54 4.54 -2.70
CA MET A 102 -2.24 3.33 -3.44
C MET A 102 -3.43 3.00 -4.33
N MET A 103 -3.20 3.00 -5.64
CA MET A 103 -4.26 2.64 -6.59
C MET A 103 -4.30 1.13 -6.74
N VAL A 104 -5.46 0.56 -6.51
CA VAL A 104 -5.69 -0.88 -6.58
C VAL A 104 -6.91 -1.16 -7.45
N ASP A 105 -7.00 -2.41 -7.95
CA ASP A 105 -8.11 -2.77 -8.85
C ASP A 105 -9.44 -2.81 -8.14
N ALA A 106 -9.46 -3.26 -6.90
CA ALA A 106 -10.67 -3.29 -6.08
C ALA A 106 -10.29 -3.53 -4.63
N VAL A 107 -11.05 -2.93 -3.73
CA VAL A 107 -10.93 -3.20 -2.29
C VAL A 107 -11.95 -4.28 -1.93
N SER A 108 -11.55 -5.24 -1.13
CA SER A 108 -12.42 -6.35 -0.76
C SER A 108 -13.03 -6.21 0.63
N ALA A 109 -12.24 -6.39 1.68
CA ALA A 109 -12.78 -6.46 3.04
C ALA A 109 -11.68 -6.25 4.06
N VAL A 110 -12.10 -6.02 5.30
CA VAL A 110 -11.19 -6.07 6.44
C VAL A 110 -11.33 -7.46 7.04
N VAL A 111 -10.20 -8.13 7.23
CA VAL A 111 -10.18 -9.48 7.77
C VAL A 111 -9.23 -9.55 8.96
N GLU A 112 -9.44 -10.54 9.83
CA GLU A 112 -8.53 -10.79 10.94
C GLU A 112 -7.61 -11.95 10.57
N ILE A 113 -6.33 -11.76 10.80
CA ILE A 113 -5.32 -12.79 10.55
C ILE A 113 -4.42 -12.82 11.78
N GLU A 114 -4.36 -13.98 12.42
CA GLU A 114 -3.52 -14.14 13.60
C GLU A 114 -2.07 -14.41 13.19
N ALA A 115 -1.14 -13.95 14.00
CA ALA A 115 0.28 -14.14 13.71
C ALA A 115 0.68 -15.59 13.41
N PRO A 116 0.18 -16.61 14.14
CA PRO A 116 0.54 -18.00 13.80
C PRO A 116 0.09 -18.44 12.42
N ASP A 117 -0.87 -17.78 11.82
CA ASP A 117 -1.38 -18.13 10.49
C ASP A 117 -0.61 -17.46 9.37
N ILE A 118 0.38 -16.65 9.71
CA ILE A 118 1.20 -15.96 8.73
C ILE A 118 2.49 -16.72 8.52
N GLU A 119 2.76 -17.09 7.29
CA GLU A 119 3.97 -17.82 6.92
C GLU A 119 4.90 -16.93 6.13
N PRO A 120 6.21 -17.18 6.17
CA PRO A 120 7.13 -16.40 5.35
C PRO A 120 6.90 -16.65 3.87
N ALA A 121 7.27 -15.69 3.06
CA ALA A 121 7.17 -15.84 1.62
C ALA A 121 8.08 -16.98 1.16
N PRO A 122 7.63 -17.79 0.18
CA PRO A 122 8.50 -18.83 -0.37
C PRO A 122 9.68 -18.16 -1.09
N PRO A 123 10.83 -18.84 -1.15
CA PRO A 123 12.01 -18.26 -1.78
C PRO A 123 11.88 -18.09 -3.28
N PHE A 124 10.90 -18.71 -3.89
CA PHE A 124 10.65 -18.56 -5.32
C PHE A 124 9.15 -18.73 -5.59
N GLY A 125 8.74 -18.36 -6.79
CA GLY A 125 7.35 -18.45 -7.18
C GLY A 125 6.54 -17.18 -6.95
N ALA A 126 7.11 -16.21 -6.23
CA ALA A 126 6.46 -14.92 -6.07
C ALA A 126 6.71 -14.06 -7.30
N ARG A 127 5.72 -13.30 -7.70
CA ARG A 127 5.82 -12.45 -8.88
C ARG A 127 6.14 -11.01 -8.53
N ILE A 128 6.47 -10.77 -7.28
CA ILE A 128 6.89 -9.45 -6.81
C ILE A 128 8.14 -9.64 -5.95
N ARG A 129 8.83 -8.54 -5.68
CA ARG A 129 10.06 -8.58 -4.90
C ARG A 129 9.79 -9.15 -3.51
N ALA A 130 10.70 -10.00 -3.05
CA ALA A 130 10.55 -10.67 -1.75
C ALA A 130 10.51 -9.67 -0.59
N ASP A 131 11.25 -8.56 -0.69
CA ASP A 131 11.28 -7.56 0.38
C ASP A 131 9.98 -6.78 0.50
N PHE A 132 9.09 -6.85 -0.51
CA PHE A 132 7.76 -6.25 -0.41
C PHE A 132 6.78 -7.10 0.37
N ILE A 133 7.11 -8.36 0.60
CA ILE A 133 6.20 -9.34 1.22
C ILE A 133 6.52 -9.49 2.70
N ALA A 134 5.55 -9.16 3.56
CA ALA A 134 5.68 -9.39 4.98
C ALA A 134 5.36 -10.83 5.35
N GLY A 135 4.52 -11.48 4.57
CA GLY A 135 4.16 -12.87 4.80
C GLY A 135 3.02 -13.28 3.89
N ILE A 136 2.63 -14.53 4.01
CA ILE A 136 1.52 -15.09 3.24
C ILE A 136 0.58 -15.77 4.23
N ALA A 137 -0.71 -15.52 4.09
CA ALA A 137 -1.72 -16.13 4.93
C ALA A 137 -2.77 -16.79 4.06
N LYS A 138 -3.49 -17.74 4.65
CA LYS A 138 -4.64 -18.33 3.99
C LYS A 138 -5.89 -17.80 4.65
N CYS A 139 -6.74 -17.19 3.88
CA CYS A 139 -7.96 -16.58 4.39
C CYS A 139 -9.12 -17.01 3.51
N GLN A 140 -10.13 -17.63 4.12
CA GLN A 140 -11.31 -18.12 3.39
C GLN A 140 -10.94 -19.01 2.21
N GLY A 141 -9.95 -19.89 2.42
CA GLY A 141 -9.51 -20.83 1.40
C GLY A 141 -8.61 -20.26 0.31
N ARG A 142 -8.27 -18.98 0.39
CA ARG A 142 -7.43 -18.32 -0.60
C ARG A 142 -6.16 -17.76 0.03
N PHE A 143 -5.09 -17.77 -0.73
CA PHE A 143 -3.86 -17.15 -0.27
C PHE A 143 -3.94 -15.65 -0.40
N VAL A 144 -3.44 -14.97 0.61
CA VAL A 144 -3.37 -13.51 0.66
C VAL A 144 -1.93 -13.13 0.92
N ILE A 145 -1.39 -12.23 0.11
CA ILE A 145 -0.03 -11.76 0.27
C ILE A 145 -0.06 -10.50 1.13
N LEU A 146 0.57 -10.58 2.31
CA LEU A 146 0.64 -9.47 3.23
C LEU A 146 1.84 -8.59 2.83
N LEU A 147 1.59 -7.31 2.61
CA LEU A 147 2.62 -6.40 2.12
C LEU A 147 3.32 -5.70 3.27
N ALA A 148 4.62 -5.58 3.14
CA ALA A 148 5.43 -4.72 4.01
C ALA A 148 5.36 -3.31 3.42
N LEU A 149 4.38 -2.54 3.87
CA LEU A 149 4.03 -1.29 3.23
C LEU A 149 5.17 -0.28 3.23
N GLU A 150 5.93 -0.24 4.32
CA GLU A 150 7.10 0.64 4.38
C GLU A 150 8.12 0.31 3.30
N ARG A 151 8.23 -0.98 2.94
CA ARG A 151 9.16 -1.40 1.88
C ARG A 151 8.60 -1.10 0.50
N VAL A 152 7.30 -1.25 0.34
CA VAL A 152 6.64 -0.98 -0.94
C VAL A 152 6.71 0.51 -1.28
N LEU A 153 6.43 1.37 -0.31
CA LEU A 153 6.25 2.81 -0.54
C LEU A 153 7.43 3.66 -0.13
N SER A 154 8.31 3.18 0.74
CA SER A 154 9.37 4.00 1.31
C SER A 154 10.77 3.65 0.82
N THR A 155 10.89 2.96 -0.30
CA THR A 155 12.20 2.95 -0.95
C THR A 155 12.49 4.41 -1.29
N GLY A 156 13.67 4.88 -0.92
CA GLY A 156 14.01 6.30 -1.04
C GLY A 156 13.61 6.92 -2.37
N GLU A 157 13.77 6.17 -3.46
CA GLU A 157 13.42 6.65 -4.78
C GLU A 157 11.93 6.99 -4.91
N VAL A 158 11.03 6.09 -4.47
CA VAL A 158 9.60 6.34 -4.62
C VAL A 158 9.16 7.51 -3.75
N VAL A 159 9.63 7.57 -2.53
CA VAL A 159 9.27 8.66 -1.61
C VAL A 159 9.77 10.00 -2.15
N GLU A 160 11.01 10.06 -2.61
CA GLU A 160 11.56 11.30 -3.15
C GLU A 160 10.82 11.76 -4.41
N LEU A 161 10.52 10.83 -5.30
CA LEU A 161 9.78 11.15 -6.51
C LEU A 161 8.38 11.65 -6.17
N SER A 162 7.74 11.04 -5.17
CA SER A 162 6.42 11.46 -4.74
C SER A 162 6.47 12.86 -4.13
N ARG A 163 7.48 13.15 -3.31
CA ARG A 163 7.67 14.50 -2.76
C ARG A 163 7.91 15.53 -3.86
N HIS A 164 8.69 15.14 -4.85
CA HIS A 164 8.96 16.00 -5.98
C HIS A 164 7.67 16.31 -6.75
N ALA A 165 6.83 15.28 -6.96
CA ALA A 165 5.55 15.45 -7.63
C ALA A 165 4.64 16.43 -6.87
N VAL A 166 4.56 16.29 -5.56
CA VAL A 166 3.78 17.21 -4.72
C VAL A 166 4.33 18.63 -4.82
N SER A 167 5.64 18.78 -4.75
CA SER A 167 6.28 20.08 -4.83
C SER A 167 6.01 20.78 -6.17
N MET A 168 6.08 20.02 -7.28
CA MET A 168 5.81 20.58 -8.60
C MET A 168 4.38 21.06 -8.76
N VAL A 169 3.43 20.33 -8.19
CA VAL A 169 2.01 20.69 -8.29
C VAL A 169 1.67 21.82 -7.32
N ALA A 170 2.24 21.79 -6.12
CA ALA A 170 1.95 22.79 -5.09
C ALA A 170 2.62 24.13 -5.33
N SER A 171 3.68 24.18 -6.13
CA SER A 171 4.39 25.42 -6.41
C SER A 171 3.61 26.25 -7.43
N PRO A 172 3.42 27.54 -7.19
CA PRO A 172 2.78 28.39 -8.19
C PRO A 172 3.68 28.52 -9.42
N PRO A 173 3.07 28.74 -10.57
CA PRO A 173 3.85 28.93 -11.79
C PRO A 173 4.72 30.19 -11.77
#